data_f7a83a20be53735abcd2667501fb69bc
#
_entry.id   f7a83a20be53735abcd2667501fb69bc
#
_cell.length_a   1.000
_cell.length_b   1.000
_cell.length_c   1.000
_cell.angle_alpha   90.00
_cell.angle_beta   90.00
_cell.angle_gamma   90.00
#
_symmetry.space_group_name_H-M   'P 1'
#
loop_
_entity.id
_entity.type
_entity.pdbx_description
1 polymer ?
#
loop_
_entity_poly.entity_id
_entity_poly.type
_entity_poly.pdbx_seq_one_letter_code
_entity_poly.pdbx_strand_id
1 'polypeptide(L)'
;MARNRRNTRRIGTIKDVISTKTFWIIVGILVVVIVSCIGVNEYRAYNDRQLLAKQKEEIEKQSQEIFSQITNTIETTNQGISESDVLIQMSAVGDILCSQAMLDDAYNEETKAYDFSNMFRRVSGYINNADIIMGTMETGVASGDYNDKNAPLEFAQAVKDSGVNLVTISHNHSLDNGVAGLSETKENLEKIGYTVVGDKLDTSNAVVIRKVKNTKIAFLTYTCFLDNQNNLSDEEKSCINIYSEEQAKSDIEYAKENDAEYICVLIHWG
;
A
#
# COMPACT_ATOMS: atom_id res chain seq x y z
N MET A 1 14.45 -73.49 -45.16
CA MET A 1 15.37 -72.34 -44.87
C MET A 1 14.75 -71.07 -45.51
N ALA A 2 14.05 -70.24 -44.79
CA ALA A 2 13.46 -68.99 -45.25
C ALA A 2 14.24 -67.82 -44.66
N ARG A 3 14.84 -67.03 -45.54
CA ARG A 3 15.66 -65.87 -45.19
C ARG A 3 14.75 -64.65 -44.95
N ASN A 4 14.66 -64.22 -43.71
CA ASN A 4 13.93 -63.05 -43.25
C ASN A 4 14.68 -61.77 -43.66
N ARG A 5 14.21 -61.03 -44.68
CA ARG A 5 14.76 -59.71 -45.03
C ARG A 5 14.15 -58.67 -44.12
N ARG A 6 14.90 -58.14 -43.17
CA ARG A 6 14.58 -56.95 -42.37
C ARG A 6 14.60 -55.70 -43.29
N ASN A 7 13.46 -55.13 -43.52
CA ASN A 7 13.28 -53.85 -44.21
C ASN A 7 13.61 -52.72 -43.21
N THR A 8 14.85 -52.26 -43.19
CA THR A 8 15.23 -51.06 -42.45
C THR A 8 14.79 -49.83 -43.28
N ARG A 9 13.66 -49.20 -42.93
CA ARG A 9 13.33 -47.89 -43.43
C ARG A 9 14.37 -46.89 -42.92
N ARG A 10 15.21 -46.39 -43.85
CA ARG A 10 16.04 -45.20 -43.59
C ARG A 10 15.09 -44.01 -43.35
N ILE A 11 15.13 -43.49 -42.13
CA ILE A 11 14.55 -42.17 -41.87
C ILE A 11 15.47 -41.17 -42.59
N GLY A 12 14.99 -40.60 -43.71
CA GLY A 12 15.73 -39.55 -44.42
C GLY A 12 15.94 -38.35 -43.52
N THR A 13 17.13 -37.86 -43.50
CA THR A 13 17.44 -36.60 -42.81
C THR A 13 16.67 -35.44 -43.49
N ILE A 14 16.27 -34.43 -42.73
CA ILE A 14 15.54 -33.23 -43.24
C ILE A 14 16.21 -32.63 -44.48
N LYS A 15 17.51 -32.82 -44.67
CA LYS A 15 18.29 -32.44 -45.87
C LYS A 15 17.82 -33.14 -47.16
N ASP A 16 17.26 -34.34 -47.07
CA ASP A 16 16.85 -35.12 -48.26
C ASP A 16 15.45 -34.74 -48.79
N VAL A 17 14.73 -33.88 -48.02
CA VAL A 17 13.33 -33.48 -48.34
C VAL A 17 13.25 -32.07 -48.91
N ILE A 18 14.20 -31.18 -48.57
CA ILE A 18 14.16 -29.77 -48.97
C ILE A 18 15.40 -29.45 -49.82
N SER A 19 15.20 -28.88 -51.02
CA SER A 19 16.33 -28.42 -51.83
C SER A 19 17.09 -27.33 -51.10
N THR A 20 18.41 -27.26 -51.31
CA THR A 20 19.28 -26.25 -50.64
C THR A 20 18.80 -24.80 -50.88
N LYS A 21 18.21 -24.54 -52.05
CA LYS A 21 17.61 -23.22 -52.36
C LYS A 21 16.39 -22.93 -51.52
N THR A 22 15.48 -23.92 -51.38
CA THR A 22 14.25 -23.78 -50.57
C THR A 22 14.59 -23.61 -49.07
N PHE A 23 15.63 -24.27 -48.58
CA PHE A 23 16.12 -24.11 -47.21
C PHE A 23 16.55 -22.65 -46.96
N TRP A 24 17.37 -22.05 -47.80
CA TRP A 24 17.81 -20.69 -47.64
C TRP A 24 16.70 -19.65 -47.79
N ILE A 25 15.68 -19.91 -48.61
CA ILE A 25 14.49 -19.07 -48.70
C ILE A 25 13.71 -19.09 -47.38
N ILE A 26 13.50 -20.27 -46.76
CA ILE A 26 12.81 -20.39 -45.47
C ILE A 26 13.59 -19.67 -44.37
N VAL A 27 14.91 -19.83 -44.33
CA VAL A 27 15.77 -19.11 -43.36
C VAL A 27 15.67 -17.60 -43.56
N GLY A 28 15.69 -17.12 -44.79
CA GLY A 28 15.51 -15.70 -45.10
C GLY A 28 14.17 -15.14 -44.61
N ILE A 29 13.08 -15.86 -44.85
CA ILE A 29 11.74 -15.48 -44.34
C ILE A 29 11.71 -15.45 -42.81
N LEU A 30 12.27 -16.46 -42.14
CA LEU A 30 12.34 -16.51 -40.68
C LEU A 30 13.13 -15.32 -40.11
N VAL A 31 14.26 -14.96 -40.71
CA VAL A 31 15.05 -13.79 -40.30
C VAL A 31 14.23 -12.51 -40.44
N VAL A 32 13.53 -12.32 -41.55
CA VAL A 32 12.67 -11.14 -41.77
C VAL A 32 11.55 -11.07 -40.72
N VAL A 33 10.91 -12.21 -40.42
CA VAL A 33 9.86 -12.26 -39.35
C VAL A 33 10.42 -11.91 -38.00
N ILE A 34 11.58 -12.46 -37.64
CA ILE A 34 12.23 -12.15 -36.34
C ILE A 34 12.58 -10.67 -36.24
N VAL A 35 13.21 -10.10 -37.27
CA VAL A 35 13.57 -8.66 -37.28
C VAL A 35 12.32 -7.79 -37.22
N SER A 36 11.24 -8.17 -37.91
CA SER A 36 9.96 -7.45 -37.85
C SER A 36 9.34 -7.51 -36.45
N CYS A 37 9.37 -8.68 -35.79
CA CYS A 37 8.86 -8.85 -34.41
C CYS A 37 9.66 -7.99 -33.42
N ILE A 38 10.99 -7.97 -33.55
CA ILE A 38 11.85 -7.11 -32.69
C ILE A 38 11.50 -5.64 -32.92
N GLY A 39 11.40 -5.20 -34.18
CA GLY A 39 11.03 -3.82 -34.51
C GLY A 39 9.67 -3.39 -33.96
N VAL A 40 8.67 -4.29 -34.02
CA VAL A 40 7.34 -4.02 -33.45
C VAL A 40 7.40 -3.92 -31.91
N ASN A 41 8.16 -4.78 -31.25
CA ASN A 41 8.31 -4.72 -29.79
C ASN A 41 9.04 -3.45 -29.33
N GLU A 42 10.11 -3.06 -30.02
CA GLU A 42 10.83 -1.81 -29.72
C GLU A 42 9.95 -0.58 -29.95
N TYR A 43 9.14 -0.58 -31.03
CA TYR A 43 8.20 0.51 -31.30
C TYR A 43 7.10 0.61 -30.23
N ARG A 44 6.56 -0.54 -29.78
CA ARG A 44 5.60 -0.56 -28.66
C ARG A 44 6.23 -0.04 -27.37
N ALA A 45 7.39 -0.53 -27.00
CA ALA A 45 8.10 -0.09 -25.81
C ALA A 45 8.42 1.43 -25.85
N TYR A 46 8.75 1.97 -27.03
CA TYR A 46 8.94 3.40 -27.22
C TYR A 46 7.64 4.19 -26.98
N ASN A 47 6.52 3.74 -27.57
CA ASN A 47 5.23 4.40 -27.40
C ASN A 47 4.73 4.33 -25.95
N ASP A 48 4.93 3.20 -25.28
CA ASP A 48 4.56 3.04 -23.87
C ASP A 48 5.36 3.98 -22.97
N ARG A 49 6.66 4.16 -23.24
CA ARG A 49 7.49 5.14 -22.52
C ARG A 49 7.02 6.58 -22.74
N GLN A 50 6.62 6.93 -23.98
CA GLN A 50 6.09 8.27 -24.28
C GLN A 50 4.75 8.53 -23.61
N LEU A 51 3.87 7.51 -23.59
CA LEU A 51 2.59 7.60 -22.90
C LEU A 51 2.77 7.77 -21.39
N LEU A 52 3.68 6.97 -20.80
CA LEU A 52 4.01 7.05 -19.37
C LEU A 52 4.62 8.41 -18.99
N ALA A 53 5.47 8.96 -19.86
CA ALA A 53 6.05 10.30 -19.63
C ALA A 53 4.98 11.38 -19.62
N LYS A 54 4.03 11.35 -20.57
CA LYS A 54 2.91 12.29 -20.61
C LYS A 54 1.99 12.14 -19.39
N GLN A 55 1.70 10.92 -18.98
CA GLN A 55 0.89 10.67 -17.77
C GLN A 55 1.58 11.22 -16.52
N LYS A 56 2.90 11.03 -16.39
CA LYS A 56 3.68 11.60 -15.28
C LYS A 56 3.64 13.13 -15.25
N GLU A 57 3.79 13.78 -16.40
CA GLU A 57 3.71 15.24 -16.51
C GLU A 57 2.32 15.77 -16.13
N GLU A 58 1.25 15.09 -16.58
CA GLU A 58 -0.13 15.46 -16.23
C GLU A 58 -0.41 15.29 -14.73
N ILE A 59 0.04 14.18 -14.13
CA ILE A 59 -0.08 13.93 -12.69
C ILE A 59 0.69 15.00 -11.90
N GLU A 60 1.89 15.35 -12.33
CA GLU A 60 2.69 16.38 -11.66
C GLU A 60 2.00 17.74 -11.72
N LYS A 61 1.41 18.10 -12.86
CA LYS A 61 0.65 19.34 -13.02
C LYS A 61 -0.59 19.38 -12.14
N GLN A 62 -1.39 18.30 -12.14
CA GLN A 62 -2.58 18.19 -11.27
C GLN A 62 -2.20 18.27 -9.80
N SER A 63 -1.11 17.62 -9.41
CA SER A 63 -0.58 17.65 -8.05
C SER A 63 -0.20 19.09 -7.63
N GLN A 64 0.44 19.86 -8.50
CA GLN A 64 0.79 21.27 -8.24
C GLN A 64 -0.47 22.17 -8.12
N GLU A 65 -1.48 21.93 -8.96
CA GLU A 65 -2.75 22.67 -8.89
C GLU A 65 -3.47 22.38 -7.55
N ILE A 66 -3.57 21.11 -7.14
CA ILE A 66 -4.15 20.71 -5.86
C ILE A 66 -3.39 21.35 -4.70
N PHE A 67 -2.05 21.30 -4.73
CA PHE A 67 -1.22 21.92 -3.69
C PHE A 67 -1.47 23.42 -3.58
N SER A 68 -1.54 24.14 -4.71
CA SER A 68 -1.84 25.58 -4.70
C SER A 68 -3.21 25.89 -4.12
N GLN A 69 -4.23 25.06 -4.41
CA GLN A 69 -5.57 25.20 -3.84
C GLN A 69 -5.58 24.96 -2.32
N ILE A 70 -4.88 23.92 -1.85
CA ILE A 70 -4.75 23.63 -0.41
C ILE A 70 -4.05 24.78 0.30
N THR A 71 -2.94 25.30 -0.25
CA THR A 71 -2.19 26.42 0.33
C THR A 71 -3.06 27.68 0.41
N ASN A 72 -3.76 28.02 -0.66
CA ASN A 72 -4.67 29.18 -0.67
C ASN A 72 -5.83 29.01 0.33
N THR A 73 -6.35 27.78 0.49
CA THR A 73 -7.40 27.51 1.47
C THR A 73 -6.88 27.67 2.89
N ILE A 74 -5.67 27.19 3.19
CA ILE A 74 -5.04 27.36 4.50
C ILE A 74 -4.80 28.86 4.78
N GLU A 75 -4.28 29.60 3.84
CA GLU A 75 -4.04 31.05 3.99
C GLU A 75 -5.33 31.84 4.23
N THR A 76 -6.40 31.55 3.46
CA THR A 76 -7.71 32.20 3.65
C THR A 76 -8.36 31.81 4.98
N THR A 77 -8.23 30.57 5.42
CA THR A 77 -8.73 30.14 6.73
C THR A 77 -7.97 30.84 7.86
N ASN A 78 -6.66 30.97 7.75
CA ASN A 78 -5.83 31.64 8.76
C ASN A 78 -6.14 33.14 8.89
N GLN A 79 -6.61 33.82 7.84
CA GLN A 79 -6.97 35.26 7.91
C GLN A 79 -8.15 35.56 8.82
N GLY A 80 -9.00 34.55 9.13
CA GLY A 80 -10.15 34.69 10.03
C GLY A 80 -9.85 34.31 11.50
N ILE A 81 -8.62 33.87 11.80
CA ILE A 81 -8.25 33.36 13.13
C ILE A 81 -7.65 34.49 13.96
N SER A 82 -8.18 34.65 15.18
CA SER A 82 -7.66 35.62 16.17
C SER A 82 -6.34 35.09 16.78
N GLU A 83 -5.46 35.98 17.25
CA GLU A 83 -4.23 35.58 17.97
C GLU A 83 -4.50 34.74 19.24
N SER A 84 -5.74 34.76 19.74
CA SER A 84 -6.18 33.95 20.88
C SER A 84 -6.63 32.53 20.50
N ASP A 85 -6.85 32.27 19.21
CA ASP A 85 -7.37 30.98 18.75
C ASP A 85 -6.23 29.95 18.60
N VAL A 86 -6.52 28.69 18.96
CA VAL A 86 -5.60 27.58 18.79
C VAL A 86 -5.93 26.85 17.51
N LEU A 87 -5.08 27.01 16.49
CA LEU A 87 -5.24 26.28 15.24
C LEU A 87 -4.56 24.92 15.34
N ILE A 88 -5.33 23.85 15.12
CA ILE A 88 -4.85 22.49 14.96
C ILE A 88 -5.03 22.09 13.51
N GLN A 89 -3.92 21.76 12.84
CA GLN A 89 -3.93 21.27 11.48
C GLN A 89 -3.93 19.75 11.46
N MET A 90 -4.87 19.16 10.71
CA MET A 90 -4.98 17.73 10.54
C MET A 90 -4.96 17.39 9.05
N SER A 91 -4.16 16.41 8.68
CA SER A 91 -4.11 15.85 7.32
C SER A 91 -4.48 14.37 7.37
N ALA A 92 -5.17 13.90 6.35
CA ALA A 92 -5.48 12.49 6.20
C ALA A 92 -4.96 12.01 4.84
N VAL A 93 -4.26 10.88 4.85
CA VAL A 93 -3.97 10.08 3.67
C VAL A 93 -4.90 8.87 3.71
N GLY A 94 -5.12 8.21 2.58
CA GLY A 94 -5.95 7.00 2.53
C GLY A 94 -5.22 5.77 3.08
N ASP A 95 -5.46 4.66 2.39
CA ASP A 95 -4.87 3.39 2.74
C ASP A 95 -3.39 3.36 2.35
N ILE A 96 -2.57 2.86 3.27
CA ILE A 96 -1.12 2.73 3.15
C ILE A 96 -0.82 1.24 2.97
N LEU A 97 -0.52 0.89 1.72
CA LEU A 97 -0.31 -0.48 1.28
C LEU A 97 1.15 -0.68 0.83
N CYS A 98 1.71 -1.83 1.17
CA CYS A 98 2.99 -2.29 0.64
C CYS A 98 2.73 -3.41 -0.39
N SER A 99 2.76 -3.08 -1.67
CA SER A 99 2.58 -4.09 -2.71
C SER A 99 3.84 -4.92 -2.93
N GLN A 100 3.69 -6.12 -3.54
CA GLN A 100 4.84 -6.94 -3.93
C GLN A 100 5.83 -6.16 -4.81
N ALA A 101 5.35 -5.34 -5.73
CA ALA A 101 6.21 -4.51 -6.58
C ALA A 101 7.04 -3.48 -5.79
N MET A 102 6.51 -2.96 -4.68
CA MET A 102 7.25 -2.08 -3.77
C MET A 102 8.31 -2.85 -2.98
N LEU A 103 7.99 -4.06 -2.53
CA LEU A 103 8.96 -4.95 -1.88
C LEU A 103 10.13 -5.30 -2.82
N ASP A 104 9.81 -5.66 -4.07
CA ASP A 104 10.80 -6.03 -5.08
C ASP A 104 11.73 -4.85 -5.42
N ASP A 105 11.18 -3.61 -5.51
CA ASP A 105 11.94 -2.39 -5.79
C ASP A 105 12.79 -1.93 -4.59
N ALA A 106 12.32 -2.16 -3.37
CA ALA A 106 13.02 -1.78 -2.15
C ALA A 106 14.12 -2.76 -1.74
N TYR A 107 14.07 -4.01 -2.20
CA TYR A 107 15.01 -5.03 -1.76
C TYR A 107 16.38 -4.88 -2.44
N ASN A 108 17.43 -4.82 -1.64
CA ASN A 108 18.80 -4.78 -2.12
C ASN A 108 19.46 -6.16 -1.97
N GLU A 109 19.75 -6.79 -3.10
CA GLU A 109 20.37 -8.13 -3.15
C GLU A 109 21.77 -8.20 -2.52
N GLU A 110 22.53 -7.11 -2.53
CA GLU A 110 23.89 -7.09 -1.97
C GLU A 110 23.86 -6.98 -0.45
N THR A 111 23.00 -6.12 0.09
CA THR A 111 22.89 -5.87 1.54
C THR A 111 21.89 -6.79 2.24
N LYS A 112 21.02 -7.47 1.46
CA LYS A 112 19.90 -8.30 1.96
C LYS A 112 18.93 -7.49 2.85
N ALA A 113 18.75 -6.21 2.55
CA ALA A 113 17.93 -5.27 3.30
C ALA A 113 16.95 -4.53 2.40
N TYR A 114 15.90 -3.98 2.98
CA TYR A 114 14.91 -3.17 2.30
C TYR A 114 15.21 -1.66 2.50
N ASP A 115 15.04 -0.86 1.45
CA ASP A 115 15.13 0.60 1.49
C ASP A 115 13.94 1.25 0.77
N PHE A 116 13.00 1.77 1.53
CA PHE A 116 11.81 2.49 1.03
C PHE A 116 11.99 4.02 1.04
N SER A 117 13.14 4.56 1.41
CA SER A 117 13.36 5.99 1.66
C SER A 117 13.02 6.89 0.48
N ASN A 118 13.17 6.40 -0.76
CA ASN A 118 12.88 7.17 -1.97
C ASN A 118 11.39 7.19 -2.36
N MET A 119 10.57 6.24 -1.86
CA MET A 119 9.20 6.06 -2.32
C MET A 119 8.29 7.23 -1.89
N PHE A 120 8.48 7.73 -0.68
CA PHE A 120 7.64 8.79 -0.09
C PHE A 120 8.22 10.20 -0.25
N ARG A 121 9.45 10.35 -0.77
CA ARG A 121 10.15 11.65 -0.87
C ARG A 121 9.36 12.73 -1.60
N ARG A 122 8.57 12.38 -2.61
CA ARG A 122 7.79 13.35 -3.39
C ARG A 122 6.52 13.81 -2.69
N VAL A 123 5.95 12.98 -1.81
CA VAL A 123 4.71 13.29 -1.11
C VAL A 123 4.95 13.89 0.27
N SER A 124 6.10 13.66 0.90
CA SER A 124 6.42 14.16 2.24
C SER A 124 6.28 15.68 2.35
N GLY A 125 6.67 16.43 1.33
CA GLY A 125 6.52 17.89 1.30
C GLY A 125 5.08 18.39 1.35
N TYR A 126 4.11 17.55 0.99
CA TYR A 126 2.68 17.90 0.98
C TYR A 126 1.97 17.54 2.29
N ILE A 127 2.45 16.54 3.00
CA ILE A 127 1.76 15.97 4.16
C ILE A 127 2.41 16.30 5.50
N ASN A 128 3.67 16.76 5.56
CA ASN A 128 4.43 16.91 6.79
C ASN A 128 4.20 18.22 7.57
N ASN A 129 3.25 19.06 7.18
CA ASN A 129 3.02 20.38 7.77
C ASN A 129 1.82 20.44 8.74
N ALA A 130 1.26 19.27 9.14
CA ALA A 130 0.12 19.20 10.04
C ALA A 130 0.53 18.68 11.43
N ASP A 131 -0.23 19.06 12.46
CA ASP A 131 -0.04 18.56 13.82
C ASP A 131 -0.36 17.07 13.94
N ILE A 132 -1.36 16.61 13.18
CA ILE A 132 -1.77 15.21 13.07
C ILE A 132 -1.84 14.85 11.58
N ILE A 133 -1.15 13.81 11.22
CA ILE A 133 -1.17 13.24 9.87
C ILE A 133 -1.53 11.77 10.00
N MET A 134 -2.72 11.42 9.52
CA MET A 134 -3.33 10.12 9.77
C MET A 134 -3.54 9.32 8.49
N GLY A 135 -3.52 7.99 8.60
CA GLY A 135 -3.82 7.06 7.51
C GLY A 135 -4.19 5.67 8.02
N THR A 136 -4.62 4.80 7.12
CA THR A 136 -4.88 3.38 7.40
C THR A 136 -3.63 2.57 7.04
N MET A 137 -2.98 1.95 8.02
CA MET A 137 -1.89 1.00 7.75
C MET A 137 -2.51 -0.35 7.39
N GLU A 138 -2.82 -0.54 6.11
CA GLU A 138 -3.57 -1.71 5.63
C GLU A 138 -2.68 -2.94 5.43
N THR A 139 -1.36 -2.77 5.30
CA THR A 139 -0.42 -3.89 5.33
C THR A 139 0.11 -4.10 6.74
N GLY A 140 0.03 -5.33 7.24
CA GLY A 140 0.63 -5.70 8.53
C GLY A 140 2.13 -5.42 8.57
N VAL A 141 2.68 -5.19 9.76
CA VAL A 141 4.12 -4.94 9.98
C VAL A 141 4.62 -5.90 11.07
N ALA A 142 4.80 -7.14 10.68
CA ALA A 142 5.18 -8.22 11.57
C ALA A 142 6.35 -9.05 11.00
N SER A 143 6.96 -9.87 11.83
CA SER A 143 8.00 -10.81 11.41
C SER A 143 7.42 -11.90 10.49
N GLY A 144 8.27 -12.52 9.67
CA GLY A 144 7.91 -13.60 8.76
C GLY A 144 8.17 -13.27 7.30
N ASP A 145 7.43 -13.93 6.41
CA ASP A 145 7.55 -13.68 4.97
C ASP A 145 6.84 -12.37 4.61
N TYR A 146 7.54 -11.51 3.87
CA TYR A 146 6.98 -10.24 3.40
C TYR A 146 6.26 -10.42 2.07
N ASN A 147 5.09 -9.84 1.99
CA ASN A 147 4.19 -9.88 0.82
C ASN A 147 3.20 -8.70 0.90
N ASP A 148 2.18 -8.68 0.06
CA ASP A 148 1.13 -7.64 0.05
C ASP A 148 0.29 -7.53 1.33
N LYS A 149 0.41 -8.50 2.27
CA LYS A 149 -0.28 -8.53 3.57
C LYS A 149 0.64 -8.33 4.77
N ASN A 150 1.95 -8.34 4.55
CA ASN A 150 2.95 -8.20 5.61
C ASN A 150 4.21 -7.50 5.07
N ALA A 151 4.53 -6.34 5.60
CA ALA A 151 5.66 -5.53 5.21
C ALA A 151 6.77 -5.53 6.27
N PRO A 152 8.03 -5.30 5.87
CA PRO A 152 9.11 -5.09 6.82
C PRO A 152 8.96 -3.75 7.56
N LEU A 153 9.59 -3.66 8.74
CA LEU A 153 9.54 -2.47 9.59
C LEU A 153 10.05 -1.20 8.87
N GLU A 154 10.99 -1.37 7.94
CA GLU A 154 11.57 -0.31 7.12
C GLU A 154 10.51 0.40 6.26
N PHE A 155 9.47 -0.32 5.82
CA PHE A 155 8.33 0.29 5.12
C PHE A 155 7.58 1.25 6.06
N ALA A 156 7.19 0.79 7.24
CA ALA A 156 6.49 1.62 8.21
C ALA A 156 7.36 2.81 8.67
N GLN A 157 8.68 2.61 8.80
CA GLN A 157 9.62 3.69 9.11
C GLN A 157 9.65 4.75 7.99
N ALA A 158 9.71 4.35 6.73
CA ALA A 158 9.71 5.29 5.60
C ALA A 158 8.39 6.09 5.51
N VAL A 159 7.24 5.47 5.79
CA VAL A 159 5.95 6.15 5.92
C VAL A 159 5.98 7.14 7.10
N LYS A 160 6.55 6.75 8.24
CA LYS A 160 6.73 7.63 9.41
C LYS A 160 7.57 8.85 9.06
N ASP A 161 8.69 8.64 8.39
CA ASP A 161 9.62 9.69 7.98
C ASP A 161 9.00 10.65 6.95
N SER A 162 7.97 10.21 6.22
CA SER A 162 7.20 11.09 5.33
C SER A 162 6.28 12.06 6.07
N GLY A 163 6.06 11.86 7.39
CA GLY A 163 5.29 12.73 8.27
C GLY A 163 4.08 12.08 8.94
N VAL A 164 3.60 10.92 8.47
CA VAL A 164 2.45 10.21 9.07
C VAL A 164 2.75 9.86 10.52
N ASN A 165 1.88 10.28 11.46
CA ASN A 165 2.14 10.12 12.89
C ASN A 165 1.01 9.43 13.68
N LEU A 166 -0.14 9.20 13.04
CA LEU A 166 -1.26 8.41 13.56
C LEU A 166 -1.71 7.43 12.49
N VAL A 167 -1.87 6.16 12.85
CA VAL A 167 -2.39 5.16 11.92
C VAL A 167 -3.48 4.32 12.56
N THR A 168 -4.52 4.05 11.79
CA THR A 168 -5.46 2.99 12.16
C THR A 168 -4.99 1.66 11.60
N ILE A 169 -5.15 0.62 12.41
CA ILE A 169 -4.96 -0.79 12.01
C ILE A 169 -6.30 -1.55 11.96
N SER A 170 -7.42 -0.80 11.96
CA SER A 170 -8.77 -1.35 11.81
C SER A 170 -9.20 -1.25 10.34
N HIS A 171 -9.02 -2.34 9.60
CA HIS A 171 -9.35 -2.50 8.19
C HIS A 171 -9.76 -3.96 7.90
N ASN A 172 -10.23 -4.27 6.69
CA ASN A 172 -10.73 -5.60 6.35
C ASN A 172 -9.66 -6.71 6.43
N HIS A 173 -8.37 -6.37 6.25
CA HIS A 173 -7.22 -7.28 6.33
C HIS A 173 -6.54 -7.35 7.71
N SER A 174 -7.07 -6.69 8.74
CA SER A 174 -6.43 -6.57 10.07
C SER A 174 -6.02 -7.89 10.70
N LEU A 175 -6.76 -8.95 10.44
CA LEU A 175 -6.53 -10.28 11.01
C LEU A 175 -6.05 -11.32 9.98
N ASP A 176 -5.52 -10.91 8.84
CA ASP A 176 -4.99 -11.84 7.83
C ASP A 176 -3.80 -12.67 8.36
N ASN A 177 -3.01 -12.07 9.26
CA ASN A 177 -1.91 -12.72 9.97
C ASN A 177 -2.31 -13.16 11.40
N GLY A 178 -3.62 -13.24 11.68
CA GLY A 178 -4.18 -13.58 12.99
C GLY A 178 -3.94 -12.52 14.06
N VAL A 179 -4.39 -12.80 15.28
CA VAL A 179 -4.26 -11.89 16.44
C VAL A 179 -2.80 -11.65 16.80
N ALA A 180 -1.94 -12.66 16.66
CA ALA A 180 -0.51 -12.51 16.92
C ALA A 180 0.15 -11.51 15.95
N GLY A 181 -0.17 -11.58 14.65
CA GLY A 181 0.33 -10.65 13.64
C GLY A 181 -0.20 -9.22 13.86
N LEU A 182 -1.46 -9.07 14.28
CA LEU A 182 -2.02 -7.79 14.68
C LEU A 182 -1.29 -7.19 15.89
N SER A 183 -1.04 -7.98 16.93
CA SER A 183 -0.32 -7.55 18.13
C SER A 183 1.10 -7.10 17.79
N GLU A 184 1.82 -7.88 17.00
CA GLU A 184 3.18 -7.53 16.58
C GLU A 184 3.20 -6.28 15.67
N THR A 185 2.22 -6.13 14.78
CA THR A 185 2.05 -4.91 13.98
C THR A 185 1.87 -3.69 14.87
N LYS A 186 0.98 -3.74 15.87
CA LYS A 186 0.78 -2.67 16.83
C LYS A 186 2.09 -2.33 17.56
N GLU A 187 2.74 -3.31 18.16
CA GLU A 187 4.00 -3.13 18.91
C GLU A 187 5.09 -2.50 18.03
N ASN A 188 5.25 -2.95 16.79
CA ASN A 188 6.25 -2.43 15.87
C ASN A 188 5.95 -0.98 15.47
N LEU A 189 4.70 -0.64 15.21
CA LEU A 189 4.29 0.72 14.89
C LEU A 189 4.47 1.67 16.09
N GLU A 190 4.05 1.26 17.28
CA GLU A 190 4.25 2.03 18.52
C GLU A 190 5.73 2.24 18.84
N LYS A 191 6.57 1.22 18.66
CA LYS A 191 8.02 1.28 18.88
C LYS A 191 8.71 2.32 18.00
N ILE A 192 8.27 2.53 16.78
CA ILE A 192 8.80 3.58 15.90
C ILE A 192 8.05 4.91 16.04
N GLY A 193 7.14 5.03 17.01
CA GLY A 193 6.53 6.27 17.47
C GLY A 193 5.25 6.68 16.79
N TYR A 194 4.50 5.75 16.20
CA TYR A 194 3.13 6.02 15.79
C TYR A 194 2.18 6.10 16.99
N THR A 195 1.12 6.88 16.84
CA THR A 195 -0.11 6.64 17.59
C THR A 195 -0.92 5.60 16.79
N VAL A 196 -1.11 4.43 17.37
CA VAL A 196 -1.89 3.35 16.76
C VAL A 196 -3.30 3.36 17.33
N VAL A 197 -4.30 3.20 16.45
CA VAL A 197 -5.72 3.22 16.82
C VAL A 197 -6.47 2.09 16.11
N GLY A 198 -7.56 1.61 16.73
CA GLY A 198 -8.49 0.69 16.08
C GLY A 198 -8.44 -0.76 16.55
N ASP A 199 -7.48 -1.12 17.39
CA ASP A 199 -7.43 -2.42 18.07
C ASP A 199 -8.13 -2.40 19.44
N LYS A 200 -8.45 -3.60 19.92
CA LYS A 200 -8.96 -3.86 21.28
C LYS A 200 -8.15 -4.95 21.99
N LEU A 201 -6.86 -5.04 21.67
CA LEU A 201 -5.97 -6.06 22.23
C LEU A 201 -5.80 -5.91 23.75
N ASP A 202 -5.63 -4.66 24.22
CA ASP A 202 -5.34 -4.34 25.62
C ASP A 202 -6.50 -3.70 26.36
N THR A 203 -7.55 -3.29 25.64
CA THR A 203 -8.66 -2.50 26.19
C THR A 203 -10.01 -2.97 25.67
N SER A 204 -11.07 -2.67 26.42
CA SER A 204 -12.45 -2.98 25.99
C SER A 204 -12.99 -2.00 24.93
N ASN A 205 -12.26 -0.93 24.62
CA ASN A 205 -12.62 0.05 23.61
C ASN A 205 -11.40 0.40 22.74
N ALA A 206 -11.64 0.85 21.53
CA ALA A 206 -10.62 1.25 20.57
C ALA A 206 -10.43 2.78 20.50
N VAL A 207 -10.88 3.52 21.50
CA VAL A 207 -10.81 4.98 21.53
C VAL A 207 -9.45 5.43 22.05
N VAL A 208 -8.74 6.21 21.25
CA VAL A 208 -7.47 6.83 21.65
C VAL A 208 -7.67 8.34 21.76
N ILE A 209 -7.34 8.91 22.92
CA ILE A 209 -7.43 10.35 23.17
C ILE A 209 -6.03 10.95 23.15
N ARG A 210 -5.80 11.91 22.25
CA ARG A 210 -4.55 12.68 22.20
C ARG A 210 -4.77 14.13 22.60
N LYS A 211 -3.81 14.68 23.33
CA LYS A 211 -3.74 16.10 23.60
C LYS A 211 -2.84 16.77 22.56
N VAL A 212 -3.40 17.69 21.77
CA VAL A 212 -2.70 18.47 20.76
C VAL A 212 -2.89 19.95 21.07
N LYS A 213 -1.81 20.69 21.29
CA LYS A 213 -1.87 22.12 21.64
C LYS A 213 -2.89 22.46 22.76
N ASN A 214 -2.98 21.67 23.79
CA ASN A 214 -3.93 21.77 24.90
C ASN A 214 -5.37 21.30 24.61
N THR A 215 -5.71 20.89 23.42
CA THR A 215 -7.02 20.36 23.06
C THR A 215 -7.01 18.84 23.06
N LYS A 216 -7.99 18.20 23.70
CA LYS A 216 -8.18 16.76 23.70
C LYS A 216 -9.01 16.34 22.48
N ILE A 217 -8.45 15.47 21.64
CA ILE A 217 -9.10 14.91 20.46
C ILE A 217 -9.20 13.39 20.64
N ALA A 218 -10.40 12.85 20.58
CA ALA A 218 -10.64 11.41 20.55
C ALA A 218 -10.61 10.91 19.10
N PHE A 219 -9.89 9.82 18.86
CA PHE A 219 -9.83 9.12 17.59
C PHE A 219 -10.61 7.79 17.73
N LEU A 220 -11.68 7.66 16.97
CA LEU A 220 -12.50 6.48 16.86
C LEU A 220 -12.26 5.87 15.48
N THR A 221 -12.01 4.57 15.42
CA THR A 221 -11.77 3.92 14.13
C THR A 221 -12.56 2.65 14.01
N TYR A 222 -13.03 2.37 12.80
CA TYR A 222 -13.86 1.20 12.51
C TYR A 222 -13.49 0.60 11.17
N THR A 223 -13.60 -0.74 11.08
CA THR A 223 -13.79 -1.42 9.79
C THR A 223 -15.23 -1.89 9.67
N CYS A 224 -15.76 -1.94 8.46
CA CYS A 224 -17.14 -2.43 8.25
C CYS A 224 -17.22 -3.95 8.23
N PHE A 225 -16.15 -4.65 7.86
CA PHE A 225 -16.06 -6.11 7.82
C PHE A 225 -14.61 -6.59 7.87
N LEU A 226 -14.44 -7.91 7.97
CA LEU A 226 -13.16 -8.60 7.83
C LEU A 226 -13.26 -9.59 6.67
N ASP A 227 -12.27 -9.64 5.78
CA ASP A 227 -12.27 -10.50 4.59
C ASP A 227 -12.35 -11.99 4.93
N ASN A 228 -11.67 -12.40 5.99
CA ASN A 228 -11.63 -13.80 6.46
C ASN A 228 -12.58 -14.11 7.62
N GLN A 229 -13.59 -13.26 7.86
CA GLN A 229 -14.47 -13.32 9.05
C GLN A 229 -15.13 -14.66 9.32
N ASN A 230 -15.37 -15.47 8.28
CA ASN A 230 -15.97 -16.80 8.42
C ASN A 230 -15.03 -17.84 9.04
N ASN A 231 -13.74 -17.56 9.06
CA ASN A 231 -12.69 -18.43 9.59
C ASN A 231 -12.22 -18.01 10.98
N LEU A 232 -12.71 -16.87 11.48
CA LEU A 232 -12.32 -16.29 12.76
C LEU A 232 -13.33 -16.60 13.84
N SER A 233 -12.88 -16.89 15.05
CA SER A 233 -13.71 -16.97 16.24
C SER A 233 -14.23 -15.58 16.64
N ASP A 234 -15.23 -15.54 17.51
CA ASP A 234 -15.76 -14.26 18.01
C ASP A 234 -14.74 -13.55 18.91
N GLU A 235 -13.89 -14.30 19.63
CA GLU A 235 -12.79 -13.75 20.41
C GLU A 235 -11.76 -13.05 19.50
N GLU A 236 -11.36 -13.67 18.39
CA GLU A 236 -10.43 -13.05 17.43
C GLU A 236 -11.04 -11.78 16.81
N LYS A 237 -12.30 -11.81 16.37
CA LYS A 237 -13.01 -10.64 15.83
C LYS A 237 -13.11 -9.52 16.86
N SER A 238 -13.23 -9.84 18.14
CA SER A 238 -13.33 -8.84 19.20
C SER A 238 -12.05 -8.01 19.41
N CYS A 239 -10.90 -8.47 18.85
CA CYS A 239 -9.64 -7.74 18.91
C CYS A 239 -9.60 -6.51 17.99
N ILE A 240 -10.56 -6.36 17.07
CA ILE A 240 -10.65 -5.24 16.12
C ILE A 240 -11.99 -4.52 16.31
N ASN A 241 -11.98 -3.22 16.06
CA ASN A 241 -13.18 -2.39 16.13
C ASN A 241 -14.00 -2.51 14.85
N ILE A 242 -14.87 -3.53 14.79
CA ILE A 242 -15.86 -3.68 13.72
C ILE A 242 -17.02 -2.74 14.02
N TYR A 243 -17.47 -1.98 13.03
CA TYR A 243 -18.55 -1.02 13.18
C TYR A 243 -19.86 -1.69 13.61
N SER A 244 -20.46 -1.15 14.65
CA SER A 244 -21.87 -1.29 14.98
C SER A 244 -22.38 0.02 15.58
N GLU A 245 -23.69 0.28 15.48
CA GLU A 245 -24.28 1.48 16.05
C GLU A 245 -24.11 1.55 17.57
N GLU A 246 -24.23 0.42 18.24
CA GLU A 246 -24.05 0.28 19.69
C GLU A 246 -22.60 0.60 20.10
N GLN A 247 -21.62 0.05 19.36
CA GLN A 247 -20.21 0.30 19.63
C GLN A 247 -19.87 1.78 19.40
N ALA A 248 -20.35 2.37 18.31
CA ALA A 248 -20.09 3.78 18.00
C ALA A 248 -20.70 4.72 19.07
N LYS A 249 -21.88 4.43 19.59
CA LYS A 249 -22.47 5.18 20.71
C LYS A 249 -21.63 5.06 21.98
N SER A 250 -21.23 3.85 22.33
CA SER A 250 -20.37 3.60 23.50
C SER A 250 -19.03 4.34 23.39
N ASP A 251 -18.40 4.30 22.23
CA ASP A 251 -17.11 4.98 21.99
C ASP A 251 -17.24 6.49 22.07
N ILE A 252 -18.35 7.06 21.57
CA ILE A 252 -18.66 8.50 21.70
C ILE A 252 -18.90 8.90 23.16
N GLU A 253 -19.64 8.09 23.93
CA GLU A 253 -19.85 8.32 25.35
C GLU A 253 -18.52 8.28 26.12
N TYR A 254 -17.69 7.26 25.86
CA TYR A 254 -16.36 7.16 26.45
C TYR A 254 -15.50 8.39 26.14
N ALA A 255 -15.50 8.87 24.90
CA ALA A 255 -14.76 10.05 24.50
C ALA A 255 -15.19 11.29 25.29
N LYS A 256 -16.51 11.48 25.47
CA LYS A 256 -17.08 12.60 26.23
C LYS A 256 -16.76 12.51 27.74
N GLU A 257 -16.87 11.31 28.33
CA GLU A 257 -16.55 11.07 29.72
C GLU A 257 -15.07 11.31 30.07
N ASN A 258 -14.19 11.23 29.05
CA ASN A 258 -12.77 11.51 29.17
C ASN A 258 -12.38 12.94 28.71
N ASP A 259 -13.35 13.85 28.65
CA ASP A 259 -13.18 15.27 28.30
C ASP A 259 -12.62 15.50 26.89
N ALA A 260 -12.93 14.67 25.92
CA ALA A 260 -12.57 14.96 24.54
C ALA A 260 -13.39 16.13 24.02
N GLU A 261 -12.72 17.17 23.54
CA GLU A 261 -13.32 18.38 23.00
C GLU A 261 -13.76 18.18 21.53
N TYR A 262 -13.03 17.31 20.82
CA TYR A 262 -13.33 16.91 19.44
C TYR A 262 -13.27 15.41 19.29
N ILE A 263 -14.06 14.89 18.35
CA ILE A 263 -14.09 13.48 17.97
C ILE A 263 -13.76 13.40 16.48
N CYS A 264 -12.69 12.68 16.15
CA CYS A 264 -12.31 12.33 14.79
C CYS A 264 -12.62 10.87 14.53
N VAL A 265 -13.39 10.57 13.48
CA VAL A 265 -13.78 9.20 13.13
C VAL A 265 -13.11 8.80 11.82
N LEU A 266 -12.40 7.68 11.84
CA LEU A 266 -11.82 7.03 10.67
C LEU A 266 -12.59 5.74 10.40
N ILE A 267 -13.12 5.59 9.19
CA ILE A 267 -13.88 4.40 8.81
C ILE A 267 -13.27 3.79 7.57
N HIS A 268 -12.91 2.52 7.66
CA HIS A 268 -12.49 1.71 6.53
C HIS A 268 -13.69 0.93 6.00
N TRP A 269 -14.16 1.28 4.80
CA TRP A 269 -15.34 0.65 4.20
C TRP A 269 -15.02 -0.65 3.46
N GLY A 270 -13.73 -0.91 3.16
CA GLY A 270 -13.21 -2.10 2.48
C GLY A 270 -13.17 -2.01 0.97
#